data_e6456a05904b39c739cb6275d489f990
#
_entry.id   e6456a05904b39c739cb6275d489f990
#
_cell.length_a   1.000
_cell.length_b   1.000
_cell.length_c   1.000
_cell.angle_alpha   90.00
_cell.angle_beta   90.00
_cell.angle_gamma   90.00
#
_symmetry.space_group_name_H-M   'P 1'
#
loop_
_entity.id
_entity.type
_entity.pdbx_description
1 polymer ?
#
loop_
_entity_poly.entity_id
_entity_poly.type
_entity_poly.pdbx_seq_one_letter_code
_entity_poly.pdbx_strand_id
1 'polypeptide(L)'
;MKKNTLLKILIAVMLVLVVAASAWIVNRGRIVKELNDQAAEEVQAAEDEQAKAEEEAAAAKEAEEAAIASHVFARSGSSDIEEHSFKAYDAAIEAGARYIEQDVVCSSDGVLYVSTETNAVVMTGYNGMYEYINSETVDELRTDAGNPVLRLSQVFDKYGKDIHYVIEIKDRREACTKAFKELVDKYGYSDMIIVQSMYPEVLETLEEKYPDMPKLLVCWNQAAFERNLDEPYIDMFSLKADAGLMTESNCELTHQKDKLFGAWKLNDEDTIKRAIDIGVDNYFTDNGALALSIEKDYGVKARNKE
;
A
#
# COMPACT_ATOMS: atom_id res chain seq x y z
N MET A 1 -48.87 -8.80 -89.55
CA MET A 1 -47.61 -9.30 -88.96
C MET A 1 -46.83 -8.26 -88.12
N LYS A 2 -46.87 -6.93 -88.38
CA LYS A 2 -46.07 -5.94 -87.68
C LYS A 2 -46.48 -5.63 -86.22
N LYS A 3 -47.75 -5.74 -85.80
CA LYS A 3 -48.23 -5.44 -84.46
C LYS A 3 -47.72 -6.42 -83.39
N ASN A 4 -47.65 -7.71 -83.70
CA ASN A 4 -47.19 -8.74 -82.73
C ASN A 4 -45.67 -8.69 -82.48
N THR A 5 -44.91 -8.23 -83.50
CA THR A 5 -43.44 -8.08 -83.35
C THR A 5 -43.09 -6.87 -82.44
N LEU A 6 -43.80 -5.77 -82.61
CA LEU A 6 -43.61 -4.58 -81.76
C LEU A 6 -43.93 -4.85 -80.29
N LEU A 7 -45.03 -5.60 -80.04
CA LEU A 7 -45.45 -5.99 -78.69
C LEU A 7 -44.40 -6.91 -78.01
N LYS A 8 -43.82 -7.85 -78.77
CA LYS A 8 -42.76 -8.74 -78.26
C LYS A 8 -41.49 -7.98 -77.93
N ILE A 9 -41.11 -6.97 -78.71
CA ILE A 9 -39.95 -6.10 -78.45
C ILE A 9 -40.20 -5.25 -77.20
N LEU A 10 -41.39 -4.66 -77.02
CA LEU A 10 -41.77 -3.88 -75.82
C LEU A 10 -41.73 -4.74 -74.55
N ILE A 11 -42.24 -5.97 -74.60
CA ILE A 11 -42.19 -6.90 -73.45
C ILE A 11 -40.76 -7.29 -73.16
N ALA A 12 -39.94 -7.53 -74.17
CA ALA A 12 -38.51 -7.84 -73.93
C ALA A 12 -37.74 -6.66 -73.29
N VAL A 13 -37.98 -5.41 -73.72
CA VAL A 13 -37.39 -4.20 -73.17
C VAL A 13 -37.86 -3.99 -71.72
N MET A 14 -39.16 -4.17 -71.48
CA MET A 14 -39.71 -4.10 -70.13
C MET A 14 -39.07 -5.15 -69.18
N LEU A 15 -38.90 -6.39 -69.65
CA LEU A 15 -38.24 -7.42 -68.86
C LEU A 15 -36.79 -7.10 -68.55
N VAL A 16 -36.01 -6.55 -69.47
CA VAL A 16 -34.67 -6.12 -69.31
C VAL A 16 -34.61 -4.97 -68.30
N LEU A 17 -35.49 -3.97 -68.33
CA LEU A 17 -35.55 -2.87 -67.38
C LEU A 17 -35.94 -3.35 -66.00
N VAL A 18 -36.85 -4.29 -65.83
CA VAL A 18 -37.21 -4.89 -64.56
C VAL A 18 -36.04 -5.65 -63.95
N VAL A 19 -35.32 -6.46 -64.77
CA VAL A 19 -34.10 -7.17 -64.28
C VAL A 19 -33.02 -6.22 -63.94
N ALA A 20 -32.77 -5.15 -64.69
CA ALA A 20 -31.79 -4.14 -64.40
C ALA A 20 -32.12 -3.35 -63.07
N ALA A 21 -33.39 -2.97 -62.90
CA ALA A 21 -33.86 -2.30 -61.68
C ALA A 21 -33.76 -3.24 -60.48
N SER A 22 -34.11 -4.51 -60.59
CA SER A 22 -33.95 -5.47 -59.49
C SER A 22 -32.50 -5.69 -59.14
N ALA A 23 -31.60 -5.83 -60.09
CA ALA A 23 -30.16 -5.94 -59.87
C ALA A 23 -29.59 -4.70 -59.21
N TRP A 24 -30.05 -3.49 -59.58
CA TRP A 24 -29.66 -2.24 -58.98
C TRP A 24 -30.13 -2.12 -57.51
N ILE A 25 -31.39 -2.52 -57.22
CA ILE A 25 -31.93 -2.53 -55.85
C ILE A 25 -31.15 -3.50 -54.96
N VAL A 26 -30.89 -4.72 -55.46
CA VAL A 26 -30.12 -5.73 -54.73
C VAL A 26 -28.68 -5.25 -54.46
N ASN A 27 -28.02 -4.68 -55.48
CA ASN A 27 -26.67 -4.16 -55.33
C ASN A 27 -26.60 -2.96 -54.35
N ARG A 28 -27.59 -2.07 -54.38
CA ARG A 28 -27.72 -0.97 -53.44
C ARG A 28 -27.92 -1.47 -52.00
N GLY A 29 -28.76 -2.50 -51.82
CA GLY A 29 -28.97 -3.12 -50.50
C GLY A 29 -27.67 -3.74 -49.94
N ARG A 30 -26.87 -4.37 -50.82
CA ARG A 30 -25.59 -4.95 -50.43
C ARG A 30 -24.57 -3.88 -50.00
N ILE A 31 -24.45 -2.80 -50.76
CA ILE A 31 -23.58 -1.68 -50.47
C ILE A 31 -23.97 -1.01 -49.14
N VAL A 32 -25.26 -0.78 -48.92
CA VAL A 32 -25.75 -0.20 -47.63
C VAL A 32 -25.45 -1.13 -46.48
N LYS A 33 -25.59 -2.45 -46.67
CA LYS A 33 -25.23 -3.40 -45.60
C LYS A 33 -23.75 -3.39 -45.31
N GLU A 34 -22.88 -3.42 -46.32
CA GLU A 34 -21.44 -3.38 -46.19
C GLU A 34 -20.98 -2.09 -45.48
N LEU A 35 -21.56 -0.92 -45.77
CA LEU A 35 -21.30 0.33 -45.11
C LEU A 35 -21.75 0.34 -43.64
N ASN A 36 -22.91 -0.26 -43.34
CA ASN A 36 -23.39 -0.38 -41.97
C ASN A 36 -22.53 -1.34 -41.14
N ASP A 37 -22.10 -2.45 -41.73
CA ASP A 37 -21.25 -3.43 -41.08
C ASP A 37 -19.86 -2.79 -40.77
N GLN A 38 -19.29 -2.03 -41.73
CA GLN A 38 -18.04 -1.27 -41.50
C GLN A 38 -18.20 -0.18 -40.42
N ALA A 39 -19.31 0.58 -40.44
CA ALA A 39 -19.57 1.58 -39.41
C ALA A 39 -19.75 0.94 -38.03
N ALA A 40 -20.37 -0.25 -37.95
CA ALA A 40 -20.50 -0.96 -36.67
C ALA A 40 -19.15 -1.48 -36.16
N GLU A 41 -18.26 -1.96 -37.05
CA GLU A 41 -16.91 -2.37 -36.71
C GLU A 41 -16.05 -1.16 -36.21
N GLU A 42 -16.16 -0.01 -36.89
CA GLU A 42 -15.45 1.23 -36.46
C GLU A 42 -15.95 1.73 -35.10
N VAL A 43 -17.27 1.68 -34.84
CA VAL A 43 -17.85 2.05 -33.56
C VAL A 43 -17.36 1.11 -32.45
N GLN A 44 -17.39 -0.21 -32.70
CA GLN A 44 -16.91 -1.19 -31.73
C GLN A 44 -15.42 -1.03 -31.44
N ALA A 45 -14.61 -0.79 -32.48
CA ALA A 45 -13.17 -0.54 -32.29
C ALA A 45 -12.90 0.73 -31.46
N ALA A 46 -13.70 1.80 -31.65
CA ALA A 46 -13.60 3.02 -30.87
C ALA A 46 -14.05 2.82 -29.42
N GLU A 47 -15.11 2.03 -29.19
CA GLU A 47 -15.55 1.67 -27.82
C GLU A 47 -14.51 0.82 -27.10
N ASP A 48 -13.90 -0.15 -27.78
CA ASP A 48 -12.83 -1.00 -27.22
C ASP A 48 -11.58 -0.20 -26.90
N GLU A 49 -11.19 0.78 -27.74
CA GLU A 49 -10.07 1.69 -27.51
C GLU A 49 -10.35 2.61 -26.32
N GLN A 50 -11.57 3.13 -26.20
CA GLN A 50 -11.99 3.96 -25.06
C GLN A 50 -11.97 3.16 -23.76
N ALA A 51 -12.54 1.94 -23.76
CA ALA A 51 -12.53 1.07 -22.58
C ALA A 51 -11.10 0.75 -22.11
N LYS A 52 -10.20 0.48 -23.05
CA LYS A 52 -8.78 0.26 -22.74
C LYS A 52 -8.10 1.50 -22.17
N ALA A 53 -8.38 2.68 -22.72
CA ALA A 53 -7.84 3.94 -22.20
C ALA A 53 -8.37 4.25 -20.79
N GLU A 54 -9.63 3.95 -20.50
CA GLU A 54 -10.23 4.08 -19.18
C GLU A 54 -9.60 3.10 -18.16
N GLU A 55 -9.34 1.85 -18.57
CA GLU A 55 -8.64 0.86 -17.75
C GLU A 55 -7.19 1.27 -17.45
N GLU A 56 -6.45 1.73 -18.47
CA GLU A 56 -5.08 2.24 -18.29
C GLU A 56 -5.04 3.49 -17.38
N ALA A 57 -6.00 4.41 -17.49
CA ALA A 57 -6.12 5.57 -16.64
C ALA A 57 -6.48 5.20 -15.19
N ALA A 58 -7.34 4.21 -14.99
CA ALA A 58 -7.68 3.69 -13.67
C ALA A 58 -6.47 3.02 -13.00
N ALA A 59 -5.74 2.18 -13.75
CA ALA A 59 -4.52 1.53 -13.26
C ALA A 59 -3.41 2.54 -12.92
N ALA A 60 -3.24 3.58 -13.73
CA ALA A 60 -2.28 4.65 -13.45
C ALA A 60 -2.64 5.43 -12.17
N LYS A 61 -3.92 5.71 -11.97
CA LYS A 61 -4.42 6.36 -10.75
C LYS A 61 -4.21 5.49 -9.51
N GLU A 62 -4.49 4.19 -9.60
CA GLU A 62 -4.27 3.23 -8.52
C GLU A 62 -2.78 3.13 -8.17
N ALA A 63 -1.90 3.10 -9.18
CA ALA A 63 -0.45 3.10 -8.97
C ALA A 63 0.04 4.40 -8.31
N GLU A 64 -0.50 5.56 -8.69
CA GLU A 64 -0.20 6.85 -8.06
C GLU A 64 -0.65 6.87 -6.59
N GLU A 65 -1.88 6.40 -6.30
CA GLU A 65 -2.39 6.32 -4.92
C GLU A 65 -1.57 5.35 -4.06
N ALA A 66 -1.14 4.22 -4.62
CA ALA A 66 -0.27 3.27 -3.93
C ALA A 66 1.13 3.86 -3.66
N ALA A 67 1.69 4.60 -4.62
CA ALA A 67 2.98 5.28 -4.44
C ALA A 67 2.90 6.34 -3.34
N ILE A 68 1.84 7.16 -3.30
CA ILE A 68 1.60 8.14 -2.24
C ILE A 68 1.50 7.44 -0.87
N ALA A 69 0.72 6.36 -0.79
CA ALA A 69 0.53 5.61 0.44
C ALA A 69 1.82 4.97 0.99
N SER A 70 2.79 4.66 0.12
CA SER A 70 4.07 4.04 0.53
C SER A 70 4.97 4.95 1.36
N HIS A 71 4.78 6.27 1.30
CA HIS A 71 5.54 7.22 2.10
C HIS A 71 4.99 7.40 3.52
N VAL A 72 3.75 6.98 3.77
CA VAL A 72 3.04 7.21 5.03
C VAL A 72 2.88 5.91 5.81
N PHE A 73 3.57 5.80 6.92
CA PHE A 73 3.40 4.72 7.89
C PHE A 73 2.45 5.20 9.01
N ALA A 74 1.22 4.66 9.01
CA ALA A 74 0.22 4.99 10.02
C ALA A 74 0.61 4.33 11.36
N ARG A 75 1.21 5.14 12.25
CA ARG A 75 1.75 4.68 13.53
C ARG A 75 0.60 4.29 14.47
N SER A 76 0.64 3.07 14.97
CA SER A 76 -0.36 2.52 15.92
C SER A 76 -1.82 2.66 15.45
N GLY A 77 -2.05 3.08 14.21
CA GLY A 77 -3.35 3.33 13.58
C GLY A 77 -3.70 4.80 13.43
N SER A 78 -4.52 5.39 14.31
CA SER A 78 -5.03 6.76 14.20
C SER A 78 -5.00 7.50 15.54
N SER A 79 -4.59 8.78 15.54
CA SER A 79 -4.35 9.61 16.73
C SER A 79 -5.57 9.86 17.62
N ASP A 80 -6.77 9.85 17.06
CA ASP A 80 -8.00 10.16 17.79
C ASP A 80 -8.68 8.92 18.39
N ILE A 81 -8.03 7.77 18.24
CA ILE A 81 -8.53 6.46 18.66
C ILE A 81 -7.43 5.78 19.46
N GLU A 82 -7.82 4.92 20.41
CA GLU A 82 -6.86 4.16 21.19
C GLU A 82 -5.86 3.42 20.29
N GLU A 83 -4.57 3.67 20.54
CA GLU A 83 -3.46 3.07 19.81
C GLU A 83 -3.57 1.54 19.81
N HIS A 84 -3.12 0.90 18.73
CA HIS A 84 -3.07 -0.56 18.60
C HIS A 84 -4.41 -1.28 18.78
N SER A 85 -5.51 -0.61 18.48
CA SER A 85 -6.84 -1.21 18.43
C SER A 85 -7.27 -1.48 16.98
N PHE A 86 -8.16 -2.46 16.77
CA PHE A 86 -8.74 -2.67 15.44
C PHE A 86 -9.44 -1.42 14.89
N LYS A 87 -10.08 -0.65 15.78
CA LYS A 87 -10.76 0.58 15.38
C LYS A 87 -9.77 1.64 14.85
N ALA A 88 -8.58 1.76 15.46
CA ALA A 88 -7.54 2.67 15.00
C ALA A 88 -6.96 2.23 13.65
N TYR A 89 -6.73 0.93 13.46
CA TYR A 89 -6.25 0.39 12.18
C TYR A 89 -7.30 0.53 11.08
N ASP A 90 -8.57 0.22 11.35
CA ASP A 90 -9.68 0.40 10.41
C ASP A 90 -9.77 1.86 9.94
N ALA A 91 -9.69 2.82 10.88
CA ALA A 91 -9.73 4.24 10.55
C ALA A 91 -8.54 4.70 9.68
N ALA A 92 -7.34 4.19 9.93
CA ALA A 92 -6.18 4.49 9.11
C ALA A 92 -6.33 3.92 7.68
N ILE A 93 -6.84 2.69 7.57
CA ILE A 93 -7.10 2.02 6.28
C ILE A 93 -8.20 2.74 5.50
N GLU A 94 -9.29 3.14 6.16
CA GLU A 94 -10.38 3.93 5.56
C GLU A 94 -9.89 5.29 5.05
N ALA A 95 -8.91 5.89 5.74
CA ALA A 95 -8.26 7.13 5.29
C ALA A 95 -7.33 6.93 4.08
N GLY A 96 -7.04 5.68 3.69
CA GLY A 96 -6.21 5.34 2.54
C GLY A 96 -4.79 4.86 2.88
N ALA A 97 -4.42 4.76 4.17
CA ALA A 97 -3.12 4.20 4.54
C ALA A 97 -3.03 2.73 4.14
N ARG A 98 -1.85 2.33 3.64
CA ARG A 98 -1.55 0.95 3.25
C ARG A 98 -0.45 0.33 4.09
N TYR A 99 0.34 1.15 4.77
CA TYR A 99 1.39 0.75 5.68
C TYR A 99 0.94 1.06 7.11
N ILE A 100 0.61 0.02 7.87
CA ILE A 100 0.11 0.14 9.25
C ILE A 100 1.19 -0.38 10.20
N GLU A 101 1.56 0.42 11.17
CA GLU A 101 2.60 0.06 12.13
C GLU A 101 2.00 -0.61 13.37
N GLN A 102 2.73 -1.61 13.87
CA GLN A 102 2.46 -2.34 15.09
C GLN A 102 3.73 -2.46 15.94
N ASP A 103 3.64 -2.03 17.19
CA ASP A 103 4.63 -2.32 18.24
C ASP A 103 4.38 -3.73 18.80
N VAL A 104 5.38 -4.59 18.82
CA VAL A 104 5.21 -6.00 19.20
C VAL A 104 6.09 -6.38 20.40
N VAL A 105 5.46 -7.02 21.37
CA VAL A 105 6.06 -7.60 22.57
C VAL A 105 5.73 -9.08 22.64
N CYS A 106 6.49 -9.81 23.47
CA CYS A 106 6.32 -11.26 23.63
C CYS A 106 6.01 -11.63 25.08
N SER A 107 4.97 -12.42 25.30
CA SER A 107 4.68 -13.03 26.61
C SER A 107 5.77 -14.02 27.06
N SER A 108 5.69 -14.45 28.32
CA SER A 108 6.67 -15.42 28.88
C SER A 108 6.63 -16.78 28.18
N ASP A 109 5.50 -17.15 27.59
CA ASP A 109 5.25 -18.40 26.88
C ASP A 109 5.29 -18.26 25.34
N GLY A 110 5.79 -17.13 24.83
CA GLY A 110 6.10 -16.98 23.41
C GLY A 110 4.95 -16.52 22.52
N VAL A 111 3.90 -15.91 23.06
CA VAL A 111 2.82 -15.33 22.26
C VAL A 111 3.10 -13.85 22.00
N LEU A 112 2.95 -13.43 20.74
CA LEU A 112 3.17 -12.03 20.33
C LEU A 112 1.91 -11.19 20.50
N TYR A 113 2.06 -10.06 21.18
CA TYR A 113 1.02 -9.08 21.43
C TYR A 113 1.39 -7.71 20.88
N VAL A 114 0.38 -6.92 20.52
CA VAL A 114 0.58 -5.55 20.06
C VAL A 114 0.48 -4.61 21.26
N SER A 115 1.60 -3.92 21.56
CA SER A 115 1.69 -3.01 22.71
C SER A 115 2.78 -1.98 22.51
N THR A 116 2.45 -0.71 22.77
CA THR A 116 3.37 0.45 22.64
C THR A 116 4.64 0.27 23.49
N GLU A 117 4.54 -0.39 24.63
CA GLU A 117 5.66 -0.56 25.57
C GLU A 117 5.79 -2.02 26.04
N THR A 118 6.99 -2.38 26.48
CA THR A 118 7.28 -3.70 27.06
C THR A 118 6.66 -3.92 28.45
N ASN A 119 6.23 -2.84 29.11
CA ASN A 119 5.50 -2.90 30.38
C ASN A 119 3.99 -2.74 30.10
N ALA A 120 3.18 -3.71 30.54
CA ALA A 120 1.75 -3.72 30.34
C ALA A 120 1.01 -2.57 31.04
N VAL A 121 1.64 -1.91 32.03
CA VAL A 121 1.05 -0.80 32.78
C VAL A 121 0.63 0.36 31.87
N VAL A 122 1.37 0.60 30.77
CA VAL A 122 1.12 1.74 29.87
C VAL A 122 -0.24 1.62 29.17
N MET A 123 -0.62 0.42 28.74
CA MET A 123 -1.89 0.21 28.03
C MET A 123 -3.02 -0.29 28.92
N THR A 124 -2.70 -0.99 30.01
CA THR A 124 -3.71 -1.77 30.76
C THR A 124 -3.77 -1.45 32.25
N GLY A 125 -2.87 -0.61 32.76
CA GLY A 125 -2.72 -0.39 34.19
C GLY A 125 -2.15 -1.59 34.96
N TYR A 126 -1.91 -2.74 34.31
CA TYR A 126 -1.34 -3.92 34.95
C TYR A 126 0.17 -3.74 35.16
N ASN A 127 0.63 -3.75 36.40
CA ASN A 127 2.06 -3.56 36.72
C ASN A 127 2.86 -4.84 36.51
N GLY A 128 3.34 -5.04 35.29
CA GLY A 128 4.18 -6.18 34.92
C GLY A 128 4.74 -6.06 33.51
N MET A 129 5.96 -6.62 33.33
CA MET A 129 6.58 -6.72 32.00
C MET A 129 6.00 -7.92 31.27
N TYR A 130 5.66 -7.77 29.99
CA TYR A 130 5.11 -8.87 29.16
C TYR A 130 5.98 -10.13 29.20
N GLU A 131 7.28 -9.98 29.26
CA GLU A 131 8.24 -11.09 29.34
C GLU A 131 8.08 -12.00 30.58
N TYR A 132 7.36 -11.54 31.62
CA TYR A 132 7.08 -12.29 32.83
C TYR A 132 5.60 -12.70 32.99
N ILE A 133 4.77 -12.31 32.03
CA ILE A 133 3.32 -12.60 32.03
C ILE A 133 3.04 -13.65 30.97
N ASN A 134 2.31 -14.71 31.31
CA ASN A 134 1.88 -15.71 30.33
C ASN A 134 0.71 -15.19 29.47
N SER A 135 0.51 -15.81 28.32
CA SER A 135 -0.53 -15.41 27.37
C SER A 135 -1.95 -15.50 27.95
N GLU A 136 -2.24 -16.46 28.82
CA GLU A 136 -3.54 -16.58 29.47
C GLU A 136 -3.88 -15.33 30.31
N THR A 137 -2.89 -14.81 31.05
CA THR A 137 -3.04 -13.55 31.79
C THR A 137 -3.18 -12.35 30.87
N VAL A 138 -2.35 -12.24 29.81
CA VAL A 138 -2.42 -11.10 28.87
C VAL A 138 -3.79 -11.05 28.17
N ASP A 139 -4.36 -12.18 27.79
CA ASP A 139 -5.69 -12.25 27.15
C ASP A 139 -6.84 -11.72 28.04
N GLU A 140 -6.66 -11.77 29.37
CA GLU A 140 -7.61 -11.21 30.33
C GLU A 140 -7.44 -9.70 30.54
N LEU A 141 -6.28 -9.12 30.20
CA LEU A 141 -6.03 -7.68 30.35
C LEU A 141 -6.92 -6.86 29.41
N ARG A 142 -7.24 -5.69 29.87
CA ARG A 142 -8.00 -4.69 29.09
C ARG A 142 -7.27 -3.36 29.14
N THR A 143 -7.30 -2.66 28.04
CA THR A 143 -6.81 -1.31 27.93
C THR A 143 -7.69 -0.34 28.73
N ASP A 144 -7.26 0.91 28.87
CA ASP A 144 -8.04 1.96 29.55
C ASP A 144 -9.42 2.18 28.87
N ALA A 145 -9.51 1.96 27.57
CA ALA A 145 -10.78 2.01 26.81
C ALA A 145 -11.61 0.71 26.89
N GLY A 146 -11.12 -0.31 27.60
CA GLY A 146 -11.81 -1.60 27.79
C GLY A 146 -11.60 -2.60 26.64
N ASN A 147 -10.71 -2.32 25.69
CA ASN A 147 -10.38 -3.23 24.60
C ASN A 147 -9.40 -4.33 25.06
N PRO A 148 -9.40 -5.52 24.43
CA PRO A 148 -8.37 -6.53 24.68
C PRO A 148 -7.02 -6.07 24.13
N VAL A 149 -5.92 -6.51 24.74
CA VAL A 149 -4.60 -6.43 24.12
C VAL A 149 -4.55 -7.41 22.95
N LEU A 150 -4.34 -6.92 21.73
CA LEU A 150 -4.44 -7.75 20.54
C LEU A 150 -3.23 -8.68 20.41
N ARG A 151 -3.46 -9.94 20.06
CA ARG A 151 -2.40 -10.80 19.55
C ARG A 151 -2.05 -10.38 18.13
N LEU A 152 -0.77 -10.41 17.75
CA LEU A 152 -0.36 -10.11 16.37
C LEU A 152 -1.04 -11.05 15.35
N SER A 153 -1.29 -12.31 15.74
CA SER A 153 -2.05 -13.26 14.91
C SER A 153 -3.47 -12.81 14.61
N GLN A 154 -4.15 -12.13 15.54
CA GLN A 154 -5.50 -11.58 15.29
C GLN A 154 -5.48 -10.41 14.32
N VAL A 155 -4.38 -9.63 14.31
CA VAL A 155 -4.17 -8.56 13.31
C VAL A 155 -3.99 -9.18 11.92
N PHE A 156 -3.16 -10.22 11.81
CA PHE A 156 -2.96 -10.96 10.56
C PHE A 156 -4.24 -11.65 10.07
N ASP A 157 -5.01 -12.27 10.98
CA ASP A 157 -6.31 -12.91 10.66
C ASP A 157 -7.32 -11.91 10.09
N LYS A 158 -7.32 -10.67 10.61
CA LYS A 158 -8.30 -9.66 10.19
C LYS A 158 -7.95 -9.00 8.86
N TYR A 159 -6.71 -8.63 8.65
CA TYR A 159 -6.33 -7.78 7.50
C TYR A 159 -5.68 -8.56 6.35
N GLY A 160 -5.21 -9.77 6.59
CA GLY A 160 -4.68 -10.62 5.52
C GLY A 160 -3.53 -9.96 4.76
N LYS A 161 -3.66 -9.90 3.44
CA LYS A 161 -2.72 -9.23 2.52
C LYS A 161 -3.27 -7.90 1.97
N ASP A 162 -4.27 -7.32 2.61
CA ASP A 162 -4.89 -6.07 2.17
C ASP A 162 -4.05 -4.83 2.58
N ILE A 163 -3.10 -5.02 3.51
CA ILE A 163 -2.18 -3.99 4.00
C ILE A 163 -0.74 -4.50 4.03
N HIS A 164 0.20 -3.59 4.11
CA HIS A 164 1.58 -3.87 4.52
C HIS A 164 1.73 -3.61 6.01
N TYR A 165 2.47 -4.48 6.68
CA TYR A 165 2.73 -4.42 8.12
C TYR A 165 4.10 -3.81 8.37
N VAL A 166 4.18 -2.78 9.23
CA VAL A 166 5.45 -2.23 9.72
C VAL A 166 5.58 -2.65 11.17
N ILE A 167 6.33 -3.71 11.46
CA ILE A 167 6.32 -4.37 12.77
C ILE A 167 7.56 -4.04 13.56
N GLU A 168 7.41 -3.26 14.65
CA GLU A 168 8.50 -3.01 15.60
C GLU A 168 8.60 -4.14 16.63
N ILE A 169 9.71 -4.85 16.62
CA ILE A 169 10.06 -5.80 17.68
C ILE A 169 10.72 -5.04 18.81
N LYS A 170 9.97 -4.83 19.91
CA LYS A 170 10.44 -4.10 21.10
C LYS A 170 11.18 -4.98 22.09
N ASP A 171 11.11 -6.28 21.93
CA ASP A 171 11.68 -7.27 22.85
C ASP A 171 12.95 -7.89 22.24
N ARG A 172 14.08 -7.73 22.95
CA ARG A 172 15.40 -8.22 22.50
C ARG A 172 15.62 -9.73 22.70
N ARG A 173 14.73 -10.40 23.39
CA ARG A 173 14.89 -11.83 23.69
C ARG A 173 14.77 -12.67 22.41
N GLU A 174 15.63 -13.69 22.32
CA GLU A 174 15.58 -14.69 21.26
C GLU A 174 14.18 -15.36 21.17
N ALA A 175 13.50 -15.53 22.29
CA ALA A 175 12.14 -16.08 22.32
C ALA A 175 11.16 -15.24 21.48
N CYS A 176 11.28 -13.91 21.50
CA CYS A 176 10.44 -13.01 20.73
C CYS A 176 10.73 -13.12 19.22
N THR A 177 12.00 -13.04 18.82
CA THR A 177 12.37 -13.20 17.40
C THR A 177 12.06 -14.59 16.87
N LYS A 178 12.16 -15.64 17.69
CA LYS A 178 11.75 -16.99 17.32
C LYS A 178 10.23 -17.05 17.09
N ALA A 179 9.43 -16.56 18.05
CA ALA A 179 7.98 -16.51 17.92
C ALA A 179 7.52 -15.68 16.69
N PHE A 180 8.23 -14.58 16.40
CA PHE A 180 8.00 -13.79 15.20
C PHE A 180 8.23 -14.59 13.92
N LYS A 181 9.39 -15.27 13.81
CA LYS A 181 9.72 -16.13 12.68
C LYS A 181 8.68 -17.25 12.46
N GLU A 182 8.25 -17.89 13.53
CA GLU A 182 7.22 -18.94 13.48
C GLU A 182 5.87 -18.40 12.99
N LEU A 183 5.48 -17.21 13.45
CA LEU A 183 4.24 -16.58 13.04
C LEU A 183 4.28 -16.14 11.57
N VAL A 184 5.36 -15.49 11.13
CA VAL A 184 5.56 -15.08 9.73
C VAL A 184 5.51 -16.29 8.79
N ASP A 185 6.18 -17.38 9.13
CA ASP A 185 6.14 -18.62 8.34
C ASP A 185 4.73 -19.21 8.26
N LYS A 186 4.02 -19.24 9.39
CA LYS A 186 2.65 -19.78 9.46
C LYS A 186 1.70 -19.08 8.50
N TYR A 187 1.82 -17.75 8.38
CA TYR A 187 0.95 -16.93 7.51
C TYR A 187 1.50 -16.75 6.10
N GLY A 188 2.80 -16.95 5.89
CA GLY A 188 3.46 -16.68 4.60
C GLY A 188 3.46 -15.20 4.24
N TYR A 189 3.73 -14.31 5.21
CA TYR A 189 3.63 -12.85 5.06
C TYR A 189 4.99 -12.15 5.03
N SER A 190 6.09 -12.87 4.76
CA SER A 190 7.43 -12.26 4.69
C SER A 190 7.55 -11.13 3.66
N ASP A 191 6.76 -11.19 2.59
CA ASP A 191 6.66 -10.21 1.51
C ASP A 191 5.76 -9.01 1.84
N MET A 192 5.01 -9.08 2.94
CA MET A 192 4.07 -8.04 3.38
C MET A 192 4.59 -7.24 4.56
N ILE A 193 5.80 -7.55 5.07
CA ILE A 193 6.32 -6.99 6.33
C ILE A 193 7.57 -6.18 6.08
N ILE A 194 7.60 -4.97 6.64
CA ILE A 194 8.81 -4.22 6.98
C ILE A 194 9.04 -4.46 8.46
N VAL A 195 10.14 -5.11 8.84
CA VAL A 195 10.46 -5.30 10.25
C VAL A 195 11.32 -4.16 10.76
N GLN A 196 10.96 -3.62 11.92
CA GLN A 196 11.73 -2.57 12.56
C GLN A 196 12.13 -2.93 14.00
N SER A 197 13.17 -2.29 14.50
CA SER A 197 13.58 -2.35 15.90
C SER A 197 14.53 -1.20 16.24
N MET A 198 14.62 -0.84 17.51
CA MET A 198 15.70 0.00 18.05
C MET A 198 16.99 -0.80 18.31
N TYR A 199 16.94 -2.10 18.21
CA TYR A 199 18.01 -3.05 18.51
C TYR A 199 18.55 -3.67 17.23
N PRO A 200 19.74 -3.26 16.74
CA PRO A 200 20.31 -3.79 15.50
C PRO A 200 20.43 -5.31 15.51
N GLU A 201 20.80 -5.89 16.66
CA GLU A 201 20.94 -7.35 16.83
C GLU A 201 19.63 -8.12 16.62
N VAL A 202 18.48 -7.49 16.84
CA VAL A 202 17.17 -8.11 16.52
C VAL A 202 16.99 -8.20 15.01
N LEU A 203 17.35 -7.16 14.27
CA LEU A 203 17.27 -7.12 12.81
C LEU A 203 18.26 -8.11 12.18
N GLU A 204 19.50 -8.16 12.70
CA GLU A 204 20.54 -9.11 12.23
C GLU A 204 20.07 -10.57 12.35
N THR A 205 19.38 -10.94 13.44
CA THR A 205 18.87 -12.32 13.61
C THR A 205 17.83 -12.74 12.57
N LEU A 206 17.23 -11.78 11.85
CA LEU A 206 16.22 -12.04 10.81
C LEU A 206 16.85 -12.15 9.43
N GLU A 207 18.07 -11.62 9.22
CA GLU A 207 18.72 -11.56 7.91
C GLU A 207 18.92 -12.94 7.29
N GLU A 208 19.40 -13.91 8.05
CA GLU A 208 19.66 -15.27 7.54
C GLU A 208 18.39 -15.92 6.97
N LYS A 209 17.25 -15.70 7.60
CA LYS A 209 16.00 -16.36 7.23
C LYS A 209 15.17 -15.55 6.23
N TYR A 210 15.20 -14.24 6.34
CA TYR A 210 14.40 -13.32 5.54
C TYR A 210 15.28 -12.21 4.93
N PRO A 211 16.20 -12.56 4.00
CA PRO A 211 17.08 -11.55 3.39
C PRO A 211 16.32 -10.49 2.59
N ASP A 212 15.18 -10.85 2.00
CA ASP A 212 14.36 -9.95 1.20
C ASP A 212 13.32 -9.14 2.01
N MET A 213 13.18 -9.41 3.32
CA MET A 213 12.29 -8.64 4.20
C MET A 213 12.98 -7.33 4.58
N PRO A 214 12.45 -6.14 4.24
CA PRO A 214 13.09 -4.88 4.58
C PRO A 214 13.25 -4.70 6.08
N LYS A 215 14.44 -4.28 6.51
CA LYS A 215 14.82 -4.07 7.90
C LYS A 215 15.07 -2.60 8.17
N LEU A 216 14.28 -2.04 9.06
CA LEU A 216 14.32 -0.63 9.45
C LEU A 216 14.88 -0.47 10.86
N LEU A 217 16.00 0.26 11.00
CA LEU A 217 16.54 0.62 12.30
C LEU A 217 15.96 1.96 12.79
N VAL A 218 15.31 1.93 13.95
CA VAL A 218 14.79 3.12 14.63
C VAL A 218 15.91 3.77 15.43
N CYS A 219 16.23 5.03 15.13
CA CYS A 219 17.32 5.78 15.76
C CYS A 219 16.83 6.97 16.59
N TRP A 220 17.20 7.01 17.86
CA TRP A 220 16.87 8.07 18.81
C TRP A 220 17.90 9.19 18.87
N ASN A 221 19.12 8.95 18.38
CA ASN A 221 20.22 9.91 18.41
C ASN A 221 21.19 9.68 17.25
N GLN A 222 21.98 10.71 16.94
CA GLN A 222 22.94 10.71 15.85
C GLN A 222 23.98 9.58 15.96
N ALA A 223 24.47 9.29 17.16
CA ALA A 223 25.48 8.26 17.35
C ALA A 223 24.98 6.84 17.06
N ALA A 224 23.69 6.56 17.33
CA ALA A 224 23.08 5.29 16.96
C ALA A 224 22.94 5.16 15.44
N PHE A 225 22.56 6.23 14.75
CA PHE A 225 22.50 6.28 13.30
C PHE A 225 23.87 6.04 12.65
N GLU A 226 24.86 6.88 12.98
CA GLU A 226 26.20 6.81 12.39
C GLU A 226 26.90 5.47 12.62
N ARG A 227 26.70 4.86 13.78
CA ARG A 227 27.31 3.55 14.12
C ARG A 227 26.82 2.42 13.23
N ASN A 228 25.56 2.48 12.80
CA ASN A 228 24.90 1.40 12.07
C ASN A 228 24.74 1.70 10.57
N LEU A 229 25.24 2.84 10.10
CA LEU A 229 25.03 3.30 8.73
C LEU A 229 25.60 2.32 7.68
N ASP A 230 26.70 1.64 8.00
CA ASP A 230 27.37 0.69 7.12
C ASP A 230 26.93 -0.78 7.32
N GLU A 231 25.98 -1.06 8.23
CA GLU A 231 25.51 -2.42 8.48
C GLU A 231 24.73 -2.96 7.26
N PRO A 232 25.18 -4.07 6.64
CA PRO A 232 24.64 -4.53 5.36
C PRO A 232 23.21 -5.07 5.45
N TYR A 233 22.76 -5.50 6.63
CA TYR A 233 21.41 -6.03 6.85
C TYR A 233 20.37 -4.95 7.17
N ILE A 234 20.75 -3.68 7.24
CA ILE A 234 19.82 -2.57 7.46
C ILE A 234 19.53 -1.92 6.12
N ASP A 235 18.28 -1.93 5.70
CA ASP A 235 17.82 -1.34 4.44
C ASP A 235 17.31 0.08 4.62
N MET A 236 16.82 0.39 5.82
CA MET A 236 16.12 1.63 6.12
C MET A 236 16.51 2.16 7.50
N PHE A 237 16.53 3.48 7.63
CA PHE A 237 16.66 4.16 8.92
C PHE A 237 15.44 5.03 9.17
N SER A 238 14.99 5.09 10.43
CA SER A 238 13.98 6.07 10.84
C SER A 238 14.48 6.87 12.03
N LEU A 239 14.67 8.17 11.82
CA LEU A 239 15.29 9.07 12.78
C LEU A 239 14.26 9.94 13.49
N LYS A 240 14.54 10.24 14.77
CA LYS A 240 13.65 11.05 15.62
C LYS A 240 13.63 12.51 15.18
N ALA A 241 12.51 12.97 14.61
CA ALA A 241 12.38 14.31 14.04
C ALA A 241 12.46 15.42 15.10
N ASP A 242 11.80 15.24 16.25
CA ASP A 242 11.80 16.22 17.34
C ASP A 242 13.15 16.33 18.09
N ALA A 243 14.05 15.35 17.87
CA ALA A 243 15.44 15.44 18.31
C ALA A 243 16.34 16.18 17.31
N GLY A 244 15.77 16.76 16.25
CA GLY A 244 16.52 17.49 15.22
C GLY A 244 17.31 16.60 14.26
N LEU A 245 16.98 15.31 14.16
CA LEU A 245 17.72 14.34 13.34
C LEU A 245 17.20 14.26 11.90
N MET A 246 16.00 14.76 11.62
CA MET A 246 15.46 14.87 10.27
C MET A 246 16.12 16.06 9.56
N THR A 247 17.27 15.81 8.95
CA THR A 247 18.10 16.80 8.25
C THR A 247 18.44 16.34 6.85
N GLU A 248 18.65 17.28 5.93
CA GLU A 248 19.12 17.03 4.57
C GLU A 248 20.44 16.21 4.59
N SER A 249 21.37 16.57 5.46
CA SER A 249 22.64 15.85 5.60
C SER A 249 22.47 14.37 5.99
N ASN A 250 21.59 14.04 6.93
CA ASN A 250 21.35 12.64 7.29
C ASN A 250 20.61 11.88 6.17
N CYS A 251 19.70 12.54 5.45
CA CYS A 251 19.03 12.00 4.28
C CYS A 251 20.04 11.65 3.19
N GLU A 252 20.90 12.61 2.80
CA GLU A 252 21.95 12.41 1.81
C GLU A 252 22.93 11.30 2.21
N LEU A 253 23.38 11.27 3.47
CA LEU A 253 24.27 10.22 3.99
C LEU A 253 23.65 8.83 3.87
N THR A 254 22.35 8.70 4.12
CA THR A 254 21.63 7.44 3.99
C THR A 254 21.53 7.00 2.53
N HIS A 255 21.15 7.92 1.64
CA HIS A 255 21.04 7.64 0.20
C HIS A 255 22.40 7.31 -0.44
N GLN A 256 23.53 7.91 0.03
CA GLN A 256 24.87 7.54 -0.41
C GLN A 256 25.26 6.08 -0.08
N LYS A 257 24.51 5.43 0.81
CA LYS A 257 24.68 4.01 1.16
C LYS A 257 23.64 3.10 0.50
N ASP A 258 22.89 3.61 -0.48
CA ASP A 258 21.79 2.90 -1.14
C ASP A 258 20.71 2.42 -0.15
N LYS A 259 20.43 3.21 0.90
CA LYS A 259 19.45 2.93 1.95
C LYS A 259 18.36 3.98 1.98
N LEU A 260 17.19 3.64 2.52
CA LEU A 260 16.06 4.55 2.65
C LEU A 260 16.12 5.33 3.97
N PHE A 261 15.79 6.63 3.88
CA PHE A 261 15.77 7.55 5.02
C PHE A 261 14.34 7.83 5.46
N GLY A 262 14.02 7.47 6.69
CA GLY A 262 12.73 7.73 7.31
C GLY A 262 12.81 8.69 8.49
N ALA A 263 11.66 9.18 8.95
CA ALA A 263 11.53 10.02 10.12
C ALA A 263 10.32 9.64 10.98
N TRP A 264 10.40 9.88 12.30
CA TRP A 264 9.33 9.67 13.27
C TRP A 264 9.34 10.71 14.39
N LYS A 265 8.21 11.21 14.87
CA LYS A 265 6.93 11.14 14.18
C LYS A 265 6.55 12.53 13.68
N LEU A 266 5.84 12.57 12.56
CA LEU A 266 5.45 13.80 11.88
C LEU A 266 3.92 13.93 11.93
N ASN A 267 3.40 14.87 12.72
CA ASN A 267 1.97 14.99 13.00
C ASN A 267 1.35 16.31 12.53
N ASP A 268 2.15 17.20 11.97
CA ASP A 268 1.70 18.50 11.48
C ASP A 268 2.16 18.78 10.04
N GLU A 269 1.47 19.71 9.39
CA GLU A 269 1.67 20.03 7.99
C GLU A 269 3.09 20.53 7.69
N ASP A 270 3.66 21.35 8.56
CA ASP A 270 4.97 21.98 8.35
C ASP A 270 6.09 20.92 8.40
N THR A 271 6.04 20.01 9.37
CA THR A 271 7.02 18.94 9.51
C THR A 271 6.92 17.92 8.37
N ILE A 272 5.71 17.59 7.91
CA ILE A 272 5.49 16.69 6.77
C ILE A 272 6.02 17.32 5.48
N LYS A 273 5.67 18.59 5.18
CA LYS A 273 6.18 19.30 4.01
C LYS A 273 7.71 19.40 4.01
N ARG A 274 8.29 19.68 5.18
CA ARG A 274 9.75 19.70 5.32
C ARG A 274 10.36 18.33 5.03
N ALA A 275 9.76 17.24 5.48
CA ALA A 275 10.24 15.90 5.18
C ALA A 275 10.23 15.63 3.66
N ILE A 276 9.16 16.02 2.98
CA ILE A 276 9.05 15.93 1.52
C ILE A 276 10.15 16.75 0.84
N ASP A 277 10.38 17.99 1.27
CA ASP A 277 11.34 18.91 0.66
C ASP A 277 12.79 18.44 0.79
N ILE A 278 13.13 17.72 1.88
CA ILE A 278 14.48 17.16 2.09
C ILE A 278 14.65 15.74 1.52
N GLY A 279 13.63 15.17 0.89
CA GLY A 279 13.69 13.87 0.24
C GLY A 279 13.56 12.67 1.19
N VAL A 280 12.80 12.80 2.30
CA VAL A 280 12.48 11.66 3.18
C VAL A 280 11.65 10.63 2.42
N ASP A 281 12.08 9.37 2.43
CA ASP A 281 11.43 8.28 1.68
C ASP A 281 10.14 7.80 2.33
N ASN A 282 10.11 7.79 3.68
CA ASN A 282 8.92 7.39 4.43
C ASN A 282 8.92 8.03 5.83
N TYR A 283 7.76 8.11 6.45
CA TYR A 283 7.68 8.65 7.81
C TYR A 283 6.48 8.10 8.58
N PHE A 284 6.64 8.07 9.89
CA PHE A 284 5.60 7.66 10.83
C PHE A 284 4.78 8.86 11.28
N THR A 285 3.47 8.68 11.25
CA THR A 285 2.51 9.68 11.71
C THR A 285 1.36 9.05 12.49
N ASP A 286 0.89 9.74 13.51
CA ASP A 286 -0.34 9.40 14.22
C ASP A 286 -1.58 9.90 13.45
N ASN A 287 -1.40 10.74 12.40
CA ASN A 287 -2.47 11.34 11.59
C ASN A 287 -2.32 10.98 10.10
N GLY A 288 -2.62 9.73 9.76
CA GLY A 288 -2.50 9.21 8.40
C GLY A 288 -3.34 9.99 7.37
N ALA A 289 -4.55 10.42 7.74
CA ALA A 289 -5.43 11.17 6.85
C ALA A 289 -4.84 12.53 6.43
N LEU A 290 -4.28 13.27 7.38
CA LEU A 290 -3.60 14.54 7.11
C LEU A 290 -2.37 14.30 6.21
N ALA A 291 -1.55 13.31 6.58
CA ALA A 291 -0.33 12.99 5.84
C ALA A 291 -0.60 12.61 4.38
N LEU A 292 -1.56 11.73 4.13
CA LEU A 292 -1.96 11.32 2.78
C LEU A 292 -2.50 12.50 1.95
N SER A 293 -3.27 13.42 2.57
CA SER A 293 -3.73 14.62 1.90
C SER A 293 -2.57 15.54 1.49
N ILE A 294 -1.57 15.73 2.37
CA ILE A 294 -0.39 16.54 2.07
C ILE A 294 0.45 15.87 0.98
N GLU A 295 0.67 14.57 1.04
CA GLU A 295 1.38 13.82 0.00
C GLU A 295 0.74 13.98 -1.36
N LYS A 296 -0.58 13.87 -1.45
CA LYS A 296 -1.34 14.04 -2.69
C LYS A 296 -1.23 15.47 -3.24
N ASP A 297 -1.40 16.48 -2.38
CA ASP A 297 -1.51 17.87 -2.81
C ASP A 297 -0.15 18.56 -3.01
N TYR A 298 0.84 18.18 -2.20
CA TYR A 298 2.16 18.80 -2.14
C TYR A 298 3.27 17.85 -2.58
N GLY A 299 3.30 16.61 -2.07
CA GLY A 299 4.36 15.64 -2.30
C GLY A 299 4.53 15.26 -3.76
N VAL A 300 3.43 14.95 -4.46
CA VAL A 300 3.45 14.65 -5.91
C VAL A 300 4.04 15.82 -6.72
N LYS A 301 3.68 17.07 -6.37
CA LYS A 301 4.21 18.25 -7.06
C LYS A 301 5.67 18.52 -6.74
N ALA A 302 6.12 18.24 -5.53
CA ALA A 302 7.51 18.46 -5.11
C ALA A 302 8.44 17.44 -5.78
N ARG A 303 8.08 16.16 -5.76
CA ARG A 303 8.88 15.07 -6.36
C ARG A 303 8.91 15.11 -7.90
N ASN A 304 7.89 15.66 -8.56
CA ASN A 304 7.85 15.83 -10.02
C ASN A 304 8.63 17.06 -10.54
N LYS A 305 9.31 17.81 -9.67
CA LYS A 305 10.16 18.96 -10.08
C LYS A 305 11.63 18.59 -10.26
N GLU A 306 11.99 17.37 -9.88
CA GLU A 306 13.32 16.79 -10.09
C GLU A 306 13.39 16.04 -11.43
#